data_486a349b7411744869f6b75164b39e39
#
_entry.id   486a349b7411744869f6b75164b39e39
#
_cell.length_a   1.000
_cell.length_b   1.000
_cell.length_c   1.000
_cell.angle_alpha   90.00
_cell.angle_beta   90.00
_cell.angle_gamma   90.00
#
_symmetry.space_group_name_H-M   'P 1'
#
loop_
_entity.id
_entity.type
_entity.pdbx_description
1 polymer ?
#
loop_
_entity_poly.entity_id
_entity_poly.type
_entity_poly.pdbx_seq_one_letter_code
_entity_poly.pdbx_strand_id
1 'polypeptide(L)'
;MNPELAYTRPLVVFDLDDTLYKELGFLESGFHAVARHAASLTGIGPENLYSDMMAARQRGENAFDTLSSRHFDADNGFISKAVEIYRFHKPQITLEAGAGEVLEALTRQGLRLGLVTDGRSITQRNKIEALDITRYFAPENILISEETGVEKNSILPWQTLVRRYPNASHFIYVGDNPAKDFLMPRMLGWSTIGVRDRDGINIHPQIPPAPEYAPDVWIDELTELPERLEGMNTISF
;
A
#
# COMPACT_ATOMS: atom_id res chain seq x y z
N MET A 1 -8.32 -32.49 -1.79
CA MET A 1 -6.89 -32.10 -1.63
C MET A 1 -6.89 -30.59 -1.45
N ASN A 2 -6.21 -30.07 -0.43
CA ASN A 2 -6.15 -28.60 -0.23
C ASN A 2 -5.40 -27.97 -1.41
N PRO A 3 -6.03 -27.04 -2.19
CA PRO A 3 -5.42 -26.46 -3.38
C PRO A 3 -4.15 -25.64 -3.09
N GLU A 4 -3.97 -25.20 -1.86
CA GLU A 4 -2.78 -24.47 -1.43
C GLU A 4 -1.58 -25.39 -1.23
N LEU A 5 -1.81 -26.62 -0.73
CA LEU A 5 -0.78 -27.66 -0.60
C LEU A 5 -0.33 -28.21 -1.97
N ALA A 6 -1.18 -28.13 -2.99
CA ALA A 6 -0.84 -28.54 -4.36
C ALA A 6 -0.14 -27.46 -5.18
N TYR A 7 -0.06 -26.23 -4.65
CA TYR A 7 0.56 -25.10 -5.36
C TYR A 7 2.09 -25.17 -5.28
N THR A 8 2.74 -25.29 -6.43
CA THR A 8 4.20 -25.46 -6.55
C THR A 8 4.89 -24.35 -7.35
N ARG A 9 4.14 -23.31 -7.75
CA ARG A 9 4.67 -22.16 -8.51
C ARG A 9 5.07 -21.03 -7.56
N PRO A 10 5.75 -19.99 -8.03
CA PRO A 10 6.07 -18.83 -7.21
C PRO A 10 4.81 -18.13 -6.66
N LEU A 11 4.87 -17.66 -5.42
CA LEU A 11 3.91 -16.73 -4.84
C LEU A 11 4.47 -15.31 -4.95
N VAL A 12 3.75 -14.41 -5.61
CA VAL A 12 4.12 -13.00 -5.73
C VAL A 12 3.27 -12.18 -4.78
N VAL A 13 3.91 -11.46 -3.89
CA VAL A 13 3.26 -10.70 -2.82
C VAL A 13 3.57 -9.23 -3.00
N PHE A 14 2.56 -8.40 -2.94
CA PHE A 14 2.66 -6.96 -3.15
C PHE A 14 2.42 -6.18 -1.87
N ASP A 15 3.05 -5.03 -1.75
CA ASP A 15 2.55 -3.92 -0.96
C ASP A 15 1.39 -3.23 -1.70
N LEU A 16 0.68 -2.36 -1.00
CA LEU A 16 -0.43 -1.58 -1.56
C LEU A 16 -0.03 -0.13 -1.83
N ASP A 17 0.31 0.59 -0.76
CA ASP A 17 0.56 2.03 -0.79
C ASP A 17 1.90 2.33 -1.49
N ASP A 18 1.92 3.34 -2.38
CA ASP A 18 3.08 3.74 -3.19
C ASP A 18 3.71 2.60 -4.03
N THR A 19 3.02 1.43 -4.11
CA THR A 19 3.42 0.27 -4.93
C THR A 19 2.41 0.00 -6.03
N LEU A 20 1.14 -0.27 -5.71
CA LEU A 20 0.09 -0.53 -6.70
C LEU A 20 -0.64 0.74 -7.13
N TYR A 21 -0.60 1.78 -6.31
CA TYR A 21 -1.16 3.10 -6.56
C TYR A 21 -0.38 4.14 -5.73
N LYS A 22 -0.49 5.43 -6.05
CA LYS A 22 0.18 6.49 -5.28
C LYS A 22 -0.62 6.87 -4.03
N GLU A 23 -0.02 6.72 -2.83
CA GLU A 23 -0.68 7.02 -1.56
C GLU A 23 -1.09 8.50 -1.45
N LEU A 24 -0.39 9.39 -2.14
CA LEU A 24 -0.78 10.79 -2.25
C LEU A 24 -2.23 10.95 -2.75
N GLY A 25 -2.68 10.13 -3.70
CA GLY A 25 -4.06 10.14 -4.19
C GLY A 25 -5.09 9.80 -3.10
N PHE A 26 -4.78 8.86 -2.20
CA PHE A 26 -5.63 8.59 -1.03
C PHE A 26 -5.68 9.79 -0.08
N LEU A 27 -4.54 10.41 0.20
CA LEU A 27 -4.47 11.60 1.04
C LEU A 27 -5.32 12.74 0.47
N GLU A 28 -5.17 13.04 -0.81
CA GLU A 28 -5.93 14.10 -1.50
C GLU A 28 -7.43 13.82 -1.48
N SER A 29 -7.84 12.58 -1.79
CA SER A 29 -9.24 12.15 -1.70
C SER A 29 -9.81 12.33 -0.30
N GLY A 30 -9.05 11.98 0.73
CA GLY A 30 -9.43 12.17 2.13
C GLY A 30 -9.52 13.63 2.52
N PHE A 31 -8.59 14.47 2.07
CA PHE A 31 -8.63 15.92 2.30
C PHE A 31 -9.83 16.57 1.64
N HIS A 32 -10.17 16.19 0.42
CA HIS A 32 -11.42 16.65 -0.22
C HIS A 32 -12.67 16.23 0.57
N ALA A 33 -12.71 15.03 1.13
CA ALA A 33 -13.83 14.59 1.96
C ALA A 33 -13.96 15.43 3.25
N VAL A 34 -12.85 15.71 3.92
CA VAL A 34 -12.81 16.58 5.12
C VAL A 34 -13.17 18.02 4.76
N ALA A 35 -12.62 18.55 3.66
CA ALA A 35 -12.91 19.91 3.19
C ALA A 35 -14.40 20.12 2.88
N ARG A 36 -15.07 19.15 2.25
CA ARG A 36 -16.53 19.22 2.03
C ARG A 36 -17.31 19.26 3.34
N HIS A 37 -16.90 18.48 4.34
CA HIS A 37 -17.53 18.53 5.66
C HIS A 37 -17.29 19.88 6.33
N ALA A 38 -16.05 20.39 6.34
CA ALA A 38 -15.72 21.70 6.91
C ALA A 38 -16.48 22.84 6.21
N ALA A 39 -16.63 22.78 4.89
CA ALA A 39 -17.40 23.73 4.11
C ALA A 39 -18.89 23.80 4.56
N SER A 40 -19.50 22.68 4.90
CA SER A 40 -20.88 22.64 5.40
C SER A 40 -21.07 23.31 6.76
N LEU A 41 -19.99 23.44 7.54
CA LEU A 41 -20.00 24.06 8.87
C LEU A 41 -19.61 25.54 8.84
N THR A 42 -18.72 25.91 7.92
CA THR A 42 -18.15 27.27 7.88
C THR A 42 -18.73 28.18 6.79
N GLY A 43 -19.37 27.58 5.77
CA GLY A 43 -19.79 28.32 4.57
C GLY A 43 -18.65 28.69 3.62
N ILE A 44 -17.40 28.32 3.94
CA ILE A 44 -16.23 28.54 3.06
C ILE A 44 -16.22 27.47 1.96
N GLY A 45 -15.84 27.85 0.74
CA GLY A 45 -15.77 26.91 -0.37
C GLY A 45 -14.81 25.74 -0.11
N PRO A 46 -15.20 24.49 -0.43
CA PRO A 46 -14.40 23.31 -0.10
C PRO A 46 -12.99 23.32 -0.74
N GLU A 47 -12.84 23.90 -1.92
CA GLU A 47 -11.52 23.99 -2.59
C GLU A 47 -10.54 24.91 -1.84
N ASN A 48 -11.03 25.98 -1.19
CA ASN A 48 -10.20 26.84 -0.36
C ASN A 48 -9.70 26.08 0.89
N LEU A 49 -10.60 25.33 1.54
CA LEU A 49 -10.26 24.52 2.71
C LEU A 49 -9.31 23.36 2.37
N TYR A 50 -9.51 22.71 1.21
CA TYR A 50 -8.57 21.73 0.67
C TYR A 50 -7.18 22.34 0.43
N SER A 51 -7.13 23.52 -0.22
CA SER A 51 -5.87 24.22 -0.46
C SER A 51 -5.14 24.59 0.82
N ASP A 52 -5.87 25.02 1.87
CA ASP A 52 -5.30 25.27 3.18
C ASP A 52 -4.68 24.01 3.81
N MET A 53 -5.36 22.86 3.69
CA MET A 53 -4.85 21.58 4.18
C MET A 53 -3.61 21.12 3.43
N MET A 54 -3.58 21.25 2.10
CA MET A 54 -2.41 20.92 1.29
C MET A 54 -1.23 21.84 1.59
N ALA A 55 -1.47 23.13 1.78
CA ALA A 55 -0.44 24.10 2.18
C ALA A 55 0.12 23.80 3.58
N ALA A 56 -0.73 23.41 4.54
CA ALA A 56 -0.28 22.97 5.87
C ALA A 56 0.64 21.75 5.77
N ARG A 57 0.23 20.72 4.99
CA ARG A 57 1.07 19.54 4.73
C ARG A 57 2.43 19.90 4.12
N GLN A 58 2.47 20.80 3.14
CA GLN A 58 3.73 21.25 2.53
C GLN A 58 4.68 21.91 3.52
N ARG A 59 4.14 22.54 4.57
CA ARG A 59 4.93 23.12 5.67
C ARG A 59 5.29 22.11 6.77
N GLY A 60 4.88 20.84 6.64
CA GLY A 60 5.07 19.80 7.66
C GLY A 60 4.14 19.95 8.87
N GLU A 61 3.07 20.73 8.76
CA GLU A 61 2.06 20.95 9.80
C GLU A 61 0.96 19.88 9.71
N ASN A 62 0.27 19.62 10.83
CA ASN A 62 -0.93 18.80 10.81
C ASN A 62 -2.07 19.56 10.14
N ALA A 63 -2.57 19.03 9.01
CA ALA A 63 -3.59 19.70 8.22
C ALA A 63 -4.93 19.88 8.98
N PHE A 64 -5.31 18.92 9.82
CA PHE A 64 -6.57 19.01 10.59
C PHE A 64 -6.46 19.98 11.74
N ASP A 65 -5.32 20.04 12.44
CA ASP A 65 -5.06 21.01 13.49
C ASP A 65 -5.03 22.44 12.90
N THR A 66 -4.38 22.61 11.75
CA THR A 66 -4.33 23.89 11.03
C THR A 66 -5.72 24.36 10.61
N LEU A 67 -6.53 23.46 10.04
CA LEU A 67 -7.88 23.79 9.62
C LEU A 67 -8.76 24.14 10.84
N SER A 68 -8.64 23.34 11.92
CA SER A 68 -9.37 23.57 13.16
C SER A 68 -9.05 24.94 13.76
N SER A 69 -7.76 25.27 13.92
CA SER A 69 -7.33 26.52 14.53
C SER A 69 -7.68 27.77 13.72
N ARG A 70 -7.84 27.66 12.41
CA ARG A 70 -8.19 28.78 11.54
C ARG A 70 -9.67 29.07 11.44
N HIS A 71 -10.51 28.03 11.49
CA HIS A 71 -11.91 28.15 11.08
C HIS A 71 -12.91 27.68 12.15
N PHE A 72 -12.42 27.14 13.26
CA PHE A 72 -13.27 26.61 14.33
C PHE A 72 -12.79 27.09 15.69
N ASP A 73 -13.73 27.28 16.61
CA ASP A 73 -13.40 27.57 18.01
C ASP A 73 -12.72 26.34 18.66
N ALA A 74 -11.92 26.60 19.68
CA ALA A 74 -11.24 25.54 20.42
C ALA A 74 -12.25 24.52 20.99
N ASP A 75 -11.90 23.24 20.90
CA ASP A 75 -12.64 22.10 21.49
C ASP A 75 -14.05 21.83 20.93
N ASN A 76 -14.25 22.01 19.62
CA ASN A 76 -15.54 21.76 18.95
C ASN A 76 -15.71 20.32 18.41
N GLY A 77 -14.77 19.41 18.66
CA GLY A 77 -14.80 18.04 18.17
C GLY A 77 -14.50 17.89 16.65
N PHE A 78 -14.17 18.99 15.96
CA PHE A 78 -13.90 18.96 14.51
C PHE A 78 -12.76 18.01 14.15
N ILE A 79 -11.62 18.04 14.88
CA ILE A 79 -10.45 17.20 14.58
C ILE A 79 -10.83 15.71 14.65
N SER A 80 -11.57 15.30 15.69
CA SER A 80 -12.03 13.92 15.83
C SER A 80 -12.92 13.50 14.65
N LYS A 81 -13.81 14.40 14.22
CA LYS A 81 -14.69 14.16 13.06
C LYS A 81 -13.91 14.15 11.74
N ALA A 82 -12.95 15.04 11.57
CA ALA A 82 -12.06 15.08 10.40
C ALA A 82 -11.26 13.76 10.26
N VAL A 83 -10.70 13.27 11.38
CA VAL A 83 -9.98 11.98 11.42
C VAL A 83 -10.92 10.82 11.09
N GLU A 84 -12.14 10.82 11.62
CA GLU A 84 -13.16 9.81 11.28
C GLU A 84 -13.46 9.83 9.77
N ILE A 85 -13.80 11.00 9.22
CA ILE A 85 -14.08 11.17 7.79
C ILE A 85 -12.89 10.69 6.94
N TYR A 86 -11.68 11.11 7.27
CA TYR A 86 -10.47 10.72 6.57
C TYR A 86 -10.26 9.21 6.55
N ARG A 87 -10.50 8.53 7.67
CA ARG A 87 -10.31 7.08 7.80
C ARG A 87 -11.38 6.25 7.09
N PHE A 88 -12.61 6.75 7.07
CA PHE A 88 -13.77 5.99 6.58
C PHE A 88 -14.25 6.42 5.19
N HIS A 89 -13.66 7.45 4.57
CA HIS A 89 -14.10 7.88 3.25
C HIS A 89 -13.90 6.76 2.21
N LYS A 90 -14.72 6.80 1.18
CA LYS A 90 -14.51 5.98 -0.02
C LYS A 90 -13.55 6.72 -0.94
N PRO A 91 -12.29 6.23 -1.09
CA PRO A 91 -11.29 6.99 -1.80
C PRO A 91 -11.52 7.00 -3.31
N GLN A 92 -11.19 8.13 -3.94
CA GLN A 92 -11.14 8.26 -5.38
C GLN A 92 -9.68 8.12 -5.82
N ILE A 93 -9.26 6.87 -6.02
CA ILE A 93 -7.90 6.49 -6.39
C ILE A 93 -7.92 5.53 -7.58
N THR A 94 -6.83 5.49 -8.30
CA THR A 94 -6.64 4.60 -9.45
C THR A 94 -5.31 3.87 -9.32
N LEU A 95 -5.22 2.68 -9.92
CA LEU A 95 -3.96 1.96 -10.02
C LEU A 95 -2.91 2.79 -10.75
N GLU A 96 -1.66 2.57 -10.41
CA GLU A 96 -0.50 3.05 -11.16
C GLU A 96 -0.53 2.50 -12.58
N ALA A 97 0.03 3.25 -13.53
CA ALA A 97 0.05 2.84 -14.93
C ALA A 97 0.67 1.44 -15.09
N GLY A 98 -0.02 0.57 -15.81
CA GLY A 98 0.41 -0.81 -16.04
C GLY A 98 0.21 -1.79 -14.87
N ALA A 99 -0.12 -1.32 -13.66
CA ALA A 99 -0.30 -2.22 -12.51
C ALA A 99 -1.44 -3.23 -12.72
N GLY A 100 -2.57 -2.78 -13.27
CA GLY A 100 -3.71 -3.65 -13.58
C GLY A 100 -3.35 -4.73 -14.61
N GLU A 101 -2.65 -4.35 -15.66
CA GLU A 101 -2.18 -5.26 -16.70
C GLU A 101 -1.20 -6.32 -16.15
N VAL A 102 -0.32 -5.91 -15.24
CA VAL A 102 0.63 -6.82 -14.59
C VAL A 102 -0.10 -7.82 -13.69
N LEU A 103 -1.00 -7.36 -12.82
CA LEU A 103 -1.80 -8.25 -11.96
C LEU A 103 -2.60 -9.27 -12.79
N GLU A 104 -3.22 -8.80 -13.88
CA GLU A 104 -3.97 -9.65 -14.81
C GLU A 104 -3.06 -10.65 -15.51
N ALA A 105 -1.88 -10.23 -15.99
CA ALA A 105 -0.93 -11.10 -16.68
C ALA A 105 -0.40 -12.21 -15.76
N LEU A 106 -0.02 -11.87 -14.52
CA LEU A 106 0.45 -12.84 -13.53
C LEU A 106 -0.65 -13.86 -13.17
N THR A 107 -1.88 -13.38 -13.00
CA THR A 107 -3.04 -14.25 -12.72
C THR A 107 -3.33 -15.18 -13.89
N ARG A 108 -3.31 -14.70 -15.13
CA ARG A 108 -3.49 -15.54 -16.34
C ARG A 108 -2.38 -16.58 -16.49
N GLN A 109 -1.17 -16.27 -16.08
CA GLN A 109 -0.08 -17.23 -15.99
C GLN A 109 -0.31 -18.28 -14.89
N GLY A 110 -1.37 -18.19 -14.08
CA GLY A 110 -1.69 -19.11 -13.00
C GLY A 110 -0.83 -18.89 -11.76
N LEU A 111 -0.20 -17.73 -11.60
CA LEU A 111 0.46 -17.36 -10.37
C LEU A 111 -0.57 -16.98 -9.31
N ARG A 112 -0.32 -17.34 -8.06
CA ARG A 112 -1.08 -16.82 -6.93
C ARG A 112 -0.47 -15.54 -6.43
N LEU A 113 -1.32 -14.58 -6.10
CA LEU A 113 -0.92 -13.29 -5.60
C LEU A 113 -1.30 -13.13 -4.13
N GLY A 114 -0.47 -12.40 -3.39
CA GLY A 114 -0.72 -11.97 -2.02
C GLY A 114 -0.58 -10.46 -1.89
N LEU A 115 -1.21 -9.91 -0.86
CA LEU A 115 -1.12 -8.50 -0.49
C LEU A 115 -0.79 -8.41 1.00
N VAL A 116 0.29 -7.70 1.34
CA VAL A 116 0.69 -7.45 2.74
C VAL A 116 0.85 -5.95 2.91
N THR A 117 -0.01 -5.35 3.72
CA THR A 117 -0.06 -3.90 3.87
C THR A 117 -0.26 -3.48 5.33
N ASP A 118 0.43 -2.42 5.74
CA ASP A 118 0.26 -1.82 7.06
C ASP A 118 -0.87 -0.80 7.04
N GLY A 119 -1.69 -0.79 8.06
CA GLY A 119 -2.72 0.21 8.24
C GLY A 119 -3.98 -0.31 8.91
N ARG A 120 -4.97 0.57 9.01
CA ARG A 120 -6.28 0.22 9.56
C ARG A 120 -7.07 -0.61 8.58
N SER A 121 -7.74 -1.66 9.09
CA SER A 121 -8.55 -2.57 8.28
C SER A 121 -9.52 -1.82 7.39
N ILE A 122 -10.34 -0.93 7.95
CA ILE A 122 -11.34 -0.19 7.17
C ILE A 122 -10.69 0.68 6.07
N THR A 123 -9.57 1.31 6.36
CA THR A 123 -8.88 2.16 5.40
C THR A 123 -8.31 1.34 4.24
N GLN A 124 -7.57 0.25 4.56
CA GLN A 124 -6.97 -0.59 3.53
C GLN A 124 -8.03 -1.35 2.72
N ARG A 125 -9.12 -1.82 3.36
CA ARG A 125 -10.24 -2.44 2.66
C ARG A 125 -10.92 -1.48 1.69
N ASN A 126 -11.16 -0.22 2.09
CA ASN A 126 -11.72 0.81 1.20
C ASN A 126 -10.80 1.12 0.01
N LYS A 127 -9.47 1.13 0.20
CA LYS A 127 -8.50 1.29 -0.89
C LYS A 127 -8.55 0.12 -1.86
N ILE A 128 -8.52 -1.10 -1.36
CA ILE A 128 -8.58 -2.35 -2.15
C ILE A 128 -9.86 -2.41 -2.99
N GLU A 129 -11.00 -2.02 -2.39
CA GLU A 129 -12.29 -1.95 -3.09
C GLU A 129 -12.27 -0.87 -4.18
N ALA A 130 -11.79 0.34 -3.86
CA ALA A 130 -11.76 1.46 -4.80
C ALA A 130 -10.84 1.20 -6.00
N LEU A 131 -9.76 0.45 -5.81
CA LEU A 131 -8.83 0.04 -6.87
C LEU A 131 -9.33 -1.15 -7.69
N ASP A 132 -10.45 -1.78 -7.31
CA ASP A 132 -11.04 -2.97 -7.96
C ASP A 132 -10.03 -4.14 -8.11
N ILE A 133 -9.19 -4.34 -7.10
CA ILE A 133 -8.13 -5.38 -7.12
C ILE A 133 -8.48 -6.66 -6.37
N THR A 134 -9.63 -6.74 -5.72
CA THR A 134 -10.05 -7.93 -4.95
C THR A 134 -10.08 -9.20 -5.79
N ARG A 135 -10.33 -9.10 -7.10
CA ARG A 135 -10.37 -10.23 -8.03
C ARG A 135 -9.03 -10.92 -8.25
N TYR A 136 -7.91 -10.25 -7.94
CA TYR A 136 -6.57 -10.81 -8.13
C TYR A 136 -6.03 -11.52 -6.89
N PHE A 137 -6.59 -11.23 -5.73
CA PHE A 137 -6.10 -11.72 -4.45
C PHE A 137 -7.15 -12.60 -3.75
N ALA A 138 -6.81 -13.84 -3.46
CA ALA A 138 -7.67 -14.64 -2.58
C ALA A 138 -7.79 -13.94 -1.21
N PRO A 139 -8.99 -13.87 -0.60
CA PRO A 139 -9.21 -13.11 0.65
C PRO A 139 -8.22 -13.46 1.75
N GLU A 140 -7.85 -14.72 1.85
CA GLU A 140 -6.87 -15.24 2.83
C GLU A 140 -5.43 -14.80 2.56
N ASN A 141 -5.12 -14.32 1.34
CA ASN A 141 -3.81 -13.81 0.95
C ASN A 141 -3.68 -12.29 1.14
N ILE A 142 -4.74 -11.63 1.59
CA ILE A 142 -4.72 -10.20 1.94
C ILE A 142 -4.45 -10.10 3.44
N LEU A 143 -3.27 -9.65 3.80
CA LEU A 143 -2.83 -9.48 5.19
C LEU A 143 -2.72 -7.99 5.50
N ILE A 144 -3.61 -7.50 6.36
CA ILE A 144 -3.63 -6.10 6.83
C ILE A 144 -3.17 -6.09 8.28
N SER A 145 -2.25 -5.19 8.64
CA SER A 145 -1.61 -5.22 9.96
C SER A 145 -2.60 -5.10 11.13
N GLU A 146 -3.66 -4.28 11.03
CA GLU A 146 -4.68 -4.21 12.08
C GLU A 146 -5.46 -5.53 12.23
N GLU A 147 -5.69 -6.28 11.15
CA GLU A 147 -6.39 -7.56 11.18
C GLU A 147 -5.51 -8.70 11.71
N THR A 148 -4.22 -8.66 11.41
CA THR A 148 -3.26 -9.67 11.86
C THR A 148 -2.68 -9.39 13.24
N GLY A 149 -2.83 -8.14 13.72
CA GLY A 149 -2.26 -7.67 14.99
C GLY A 149 -0.76 -7.39 14.93
N VAL A 150 -0.13 -7.46 13.74
CA VAL A 150 1.31 -7.26 13.56
C VAL A 150 1.61 -6.53 12.25
N GLU A 151 2.63 -5.66 12.27
CA GLU A 151 3.10 -4.90 11.11
C GLU A 151 4.12 -5.70 10.28
N LYS A 152 4.46 -5.18 9.09
CA LYS A 152 5.43 -5.76 8.14
C LYS A 152 6.85 -5.92 8.69
N ASN A 153 7.23 -5.15 9.70
CA ASN A 153 8.49 -5.31 10.42
C ASN A 153 8.55 -6.54 11.34
N SER A 154 7.42 -7.25 11.52
CA SER A 154 7.36 -8.58 12.13
C SER A 154 7.55 -9.67 11.08
N ILE A 155 8.15 -10.80 11.47
CA ILE A 155 8.30 -11.97 10.59
C ILE A 155 6.97 -12.74 10.37
N LEU A 156 5.96 -12.50 11.22
CA LEU A 156 4.75 -13.32 11.28
C LEU A 156 3.88 -13.24 10.02
N PRO A 157 3.62 -12.08 9.38
CA PRO A 157 2.84 -12.03 8.14
C PRO A 157 3.47 -12.90 7.04
N TRP A 158 4.79 -12.83 6.91
CA TRP A 158 5.56 -13.58 5.92
C TRP A 158 5.52 -15.08 6.18
N GLN A 159 5.73 -15.49 7.42
CA GLN A 159 5.60 -16.91 7.83
C GLN A 159 4.18 -17.45 7.62
N THR A 160 3.16 -16.62 7.74
CA THR A 160 1.77 -17.02 7.49
C THR A 160 1.60 -17.46 6.04
N LEU A 161 2.15 -16.72 5.09
CA LEU A 161 2.12 -17.09 3.66
C LEU A 161 2.98 -18.33 3.37
N VAL A 162 4.18 -18.45 3.98
CA VAL A 162 5.01 -19.66 3.83
C VAL A 162 4.28 -20.92 4.32
N ARG A 163 3.62 -20.85 5.47
CA ARG A 163 2.85 -21.99 6.01
C ARG A 163 1.64 -22.33 5.14
N ARG A 164 1.02 -21.33 4.51
CA ARG A 164 -0.12 -21.52 3.61
C ARG A 164 0.29 -22.17 2.30
N TYR A 165 1.46 -21.83 1.78
CA TYR A 165 1.99 -22.32 0.51
C TYR A 165 3.33 -23.07 0.70
N PRO A 166 3.37 -24.17 1.48
CA PRO A 166 4.63 -24.83 1.87
C PRO A 166 5.40 -25.43 0.69
N ASN A 167 4.73 -25.64 -0.44
CA ASN A 167 5.30 -26.22 -1.64
C ASN A 167 5.47 -25.20 -2.77
N ALA A 168 5.25 -23.90 -2.50
CA ALA A 168 5.57 -22.86 -3.47
C ALA A 168 7.07 -22.92 -3.80
N SER A 169 7.39 -22.86 -5.10
CA SER A 169 8.78 -22.98 -5.54
C SER A 169 9.63 -21.79 -5.10
N HIS A 170 9.00 -20.62 -4.96
CA HIS A 170 9.67 -19.40 -4.54
C HIS A 170 8.67 -18.38 -3.99
N PHE A 171 9.15 -17.45 -3.18
CA PHE A 171 8.39 -16.31 -2.68
C PHE A 171 9.05 -15.02 -3.12
N ILE A 172 8.26 -14.10 -3.63
CA ILE A 172 8.73 -12.82 -4.14
C ILE A 172 7.89 -11.71 -3.51
N TYR A 173 8.55 -10.70 -3.00
CA TYR A 173 7.87 -9.51 -2.47
C TYR A 173 8.18 -8.29 -3.32
N VAL A 174 7.15 -7.51 -3.62
CA VAL A 174 7.22 -6.27 -4.40
C VAL A 174 6.70 -5.12 -3.54
N GLY A 175 7.51 -4.10 -3.30
CA GLY A 175 7.16 -2.97 -2.44
C GLY A 175 7.98 -1.72 -2.79
N ASP A 176 7.77 -0.63 -2.05
CA ASP A 176 8.43 0.64 -2.29
C ASP A 176 9.26 1.15 -1.11
N ASN A 177 8.95 0.72 0.12
CA ASN A 177 9.47 1.31 1.35
C ASN A 177 10.58 0.46 1.99
N PRO A 178 11.88 0.79 1.80
CA PRO A 178 12.98 0.01 2.36
C PRO A 178 12.94 -0.12 3.89
N ALA A 179 12.38 0.84 4.59
CA ALA A 179 12.34 0.79 6.05
C ALA A 179 11.44 -0.34 6.60
N LYS A 180 10.50 -0.87 5.77
CA LYS A 180 9.50 -1.85 6.22
C LYS A 180 9.43 -3.12 5.36
N ASP A 181 9.76 -3.05 4.08
CA ASP A 181 9.33 -4.03 3.09
C ASP A 181 10.28 -5.20 2.89
N PHE A 182 11.57 -5.00 2.97
CA PHE A 182 12.50 -5.98 2.40
C PHE A 182 13.25 -6.83 3.42
N LEU A 183 13.49 -6.33 4.63
CA LEU A 183 14.30 -7.03 5.63
C LEU A 183 13.68 -8.38 6.02
N MET A 184 12.39 -8.39 6.42
CA MET A 184 11.74 -9.60 6.94
C MET A 184 11.54 -10.69 5.87
N PRO A 185 11.04 -10.39 4.65
CA PRO A 185 10.98 -11.41 3.60
C PRO A 185 12.37 -11.94 3.22
N ARG A 186 13.41 -11.11 3.13
CA ARG A 186 14.78 -11.57 2.86
C ARG A 186 15.33 -12.50 3.94
N MET A 187 15.03 -12.26 5.21
CA MET A 187 15.39 -13.17 6.31
C MET A 187 14.76 -14.57 6.15
N LEU A 188 13.67 -14.70 5.40
CA LEU A 188 13.03 -15.97 5.06
C LEU A 188 13.47 -16.53 3.69
N GLY A 189 14.46 -15.91 3.05
CA GLY A 189 14.95 -16.34 1.74
C GLY A 189 14.05 -15.97 0.56
N TRP A 190 13.15 -14.99 0.73
CA TRP A 190 12.37 -14.46 -0.37
C TRP A 190 13.22 -13.55 -1.24
N SER A 191 12.91 -13.49 -2.52
CA SER A 191 13.41 -12.41 -3.38
C SER A 191 12.60 -11.15 -3.17
N THR A 192 13.24 -9.99 -3.27
CA THR A 192 12.61 -8.70 -3.03
C THR A 192 12.85 -7.74 -4.19
N ILE A 193 11.80 -7.09 -4.63
CA ILE A 193 11.80 -6.15 -5.75
C ILE A 193 11.28 -4.80 -5.25
N GLY A 194 12.10 -3.76 -5.36
CA GLY A 194 11.72 -2.39 -5.05
C GLY A 194 11.16 -1.67 -6.28
N VAL A 195 10.04 -0.99 -6.14
CA VAL A 195 9.49 -0.08 -7.17
C VAL A 195 9.96 1.34 -6.88
N ARG A 196 10.63 1.98 -7.85
CA ARG A 196 11.20 3.33 -7.66
C ARG A 196 10.13 4.40 -7.69
N ASP A 197 10.30 5.37 -6.80
CA ASP A 197 9.58 6.64 -6.86
C ASP A 197 10.23 7.56 -7.90
N ARG A 198 9.79 7.48 -9.14
CA ARG A 198 10.35 8.29 -10.24
C ARG A 198 9.88 9.75 -10.20
N ASP A 199 8.73 9.98 -9.62
CA ASP A 199 8.07 11.30 -9.61
C ASP A 199 8.38 12.09 -8.34
N GLY A 200 8.99 11.45 -7.33
CA GLY A 200 9.33 12.07 -6.05
C GLY A 200 8.10 12.41 -5.21
N ILE A 201 7.01 11.65 -5.36
CA ILE A 201 5.72 11.92 -4.70
C ILE A 201 5.30 10.89 -3.65
N ASN A 202 6.06 9.81 -3.50
CA ASN A 202 5.80 8.83 -2.46
C ASN A 202 5.82 9.50 -1.07
N ILE A 203 4.97 9.01 -0.19
CA ILE A 203 4.85 9.55 1.18
C ILE A 203 6.12 9.26 1.99
N HIS A 204 6.75 8.11 1.75
CA HIS A 204 7.93 7.68 2.48
C HIS A 204 9.19 7.73 1.60
N PRO A 205 10.34 8.14 2.18
CA PRO A 205 11.60 8.18 1.43
C PRO A 205 12.10 6.77 1.12
N GLN A 206 12.64 6.57 -0.08
CA GLN A 206 13.19 5.30 -0.53
C GLN A 206 14.68 5.13 -0.17
N ILE A 207 15.07 5.57 1.03
CA ILE A 207 16.45 5.48 1.54
C ILE A 207 16.50 4.31 2.53
N PRO A 208 17.23 3.20 2.20
CA PRO A 208 17.39 2.10 3.14
C PRO A 208 18.10 2.56 4.43
N PRO A 209 17.55 2.22 5.62
CA PRO A 209 18.21 2.53 6.91
C PRO A 209 19.62 1.90 7.04
N ALA A 210 19.80 0.72 6.42
CA ALA A 210 21.07 0.00 6.31
C ALA A 210 21.05 -0.89 5.06
N PRO A 211 22.20 -1.41 4.58
CA PRO A 211 22.25 -2.19 3.33
C PRO A 211 21.31 -3.40 3.28
N GLU A 212 21.07 -4.06 4.42
CA GLU A 212 20.18 -5.22 4.54
C GLU A 212 18.70 -4.89 4.34
N TYR A 213 18.34 -3.62 4.43
CA TYR A 213 16.98 -3.12 4.17
C TYR A 213 16.72 -2.82 2.68
N ALA A 214 17.76 -2.84 1.84
CA ALA A 214 17.56 -2.62 0.41
C ALA A 214 16.91 -3.85 -0.24
N PRO A 215 16.11 -3.69 -1.30
CA PRO A 215 15.63 -4.83 -2.09
C PRO A 215 16.79 -5.47 -2.85
N ASP A 216 16.58 -6.70 -3.32
CA ASP A 216 17.57 -7.40 -4.16
C ASP A 216 17.72 -6.71 -5.53
N VAL A 217 16.61 -6.17 -6.06
CA VAL A 217 16.59 -5.42 -7.32
C VAL A 217 15.57 -4.29 -7.26
N TRP A 218 15.86 -3.20 -7.96
CA TRP A 218 14.92 -2.12 -8.21
C TRP A 218 14.40 -2.17 -9.64
N ILE A 219 13.10 -1.90 -9.81
CA ILE A 219 12.46 -1.63 -11.10
C ILE A 219 11.94 -0.20 -11.12
N ASP A 220 11.88 0.40 -12.29
CA ASP A 220 11.36 1.75 -12.46
C ASP A 220 9.84 1.76 -12.62
N GLU A 221 9.28 0.69 -13.19
CA GLU A 221 7.84 0.53 -13.44
C GLU A 221 7.40 -0.91 -13.16
N LEU A 222 6.18 -1.09 -12.66
CA LEU A 222 5.62 -2.43 -12.43
C LEU A 222 5.56 -3.27 -13.72
N THR A 223 5.48 -2.64 -14.87
CA THR A 223 5.49 -3.31 -16.19
C THR A 223 6.75 -4.13 -16.46
N GLU A 224 7.85 -3.88 -15.76
CA GLU A 224 9.08 -4.67 -15.84
C GLU A 224 8.98 -6.01 -15.06
N LEU A 225 8.01 -6.12 -14.14
CA LEU A 225 7.94 -7.25 -13.22
C LEU A 225 7.83 -8.62 -13.92
N PRO A 226 7.00 -8.84 -14.96
CA PRO A 226 6.92 -10.14 -15.64
C PRO A 226 8.27 -10.62 -16.16
N GLU A 227 9.05 -9.77 -16.81
CA GLU A 227 10.38 -10.11 -17.35
C GLU A 227 11.36 -10.44 -16.20
N ARG A 228 11.31 -9.68 -15.10
CA ARG A 228 12.15 -9.95 -13.91
C ARG A 228 11.85 -11.31 -13.29
N LEU A 229 10.57 -11.68 -13.22
CA LEU A 229 10.16 -12.98 -12.66
C LEU A 229 10.61 -14.16 -13.55
N GLU A 230 10.61 -14.01 -14.87
CA GLU A 230 11.13 -15.02 -15.79
C GLU A 230 12.64 -15.22 -15.58
N GLY A 231 13.40 -14.14 -15.41
CA GLY A 231 14.83 -14.19 -15.10
C GLY A 231 15.15 -14.88 -13.76
N MET A 232 14.30 -14.73 -12.76
CA MET A 232 14.46 -15.37 -11.45
C MET A 232 14.16 -16.87 -11.48
N ASN A 233 13.25 -17.34 -12.35
CA ASN A 233 12.93 -18.76 -12.51
C ASN A 233 14.05 -19.57 -13.20
N THR A 234 14.99 -18.90 -13.88
CA THR A 234 16.11 -19.53 -14.58
C THR A 234 17.35 -19.72 -13.70
N ILE A 235 17.38 -19.13 -12.53
CA ILE A 235 18.48 -19.32 -11.55
C ILE A 235 18.05 -20.42 -10.58
N SER A 236 18.21 -21.69 -10.99
CA SER A 236 18.20 -22.82 -10.05
C SER A 236 19.46 -22.72 -9.19
N PHE A 237 19.29 -22.53 -7.88
CA PHE A 237 20.36 -22.66 -6.88
C PHE A 237 20.58 -24.13 -6.53
#